data_142c3bcb9f7e85f62544e8b14a8b1d0c
#
_entry.id   142c3bcb9f7e85f62544e8b14a8b1d0c
#
_cell.length_a   1.000
_cell.length_b   1.000
_cell.length_c   1.000
_cell.angle_alpha   90.00
_cell.angle_beta   90.00
_cell.angle_gamma   90.00
#
_symmetry.space_group_name_H-M   'P 1'
#
loop_
_entity.id
_entity.type
_entity.pdbx_description
1 polymer ?
#
loop_
_entity_poly.entity_id
_entity_poly.type
_entity_poly.pdbx_seq_one_letter_code
_entity_poly.pdbx_strand_id
1 'polypeptide(L)'
;MRRHQFSMEKILEWRITEEENARKSVLHAQNKMQQQQQQLTHLVNENTKLKHEQMKLTEIHTLRYNHHLKGLIDEKIVIQKNAIDQAQSDMNQLQEALVQAHKDRKIMEKLKE
;
A
#
# COMPACT_ATOMS: atom_id res chain seq x y z
N MET A 1 6.40 10.56 44.63
CA MET A 1 7.34 10.94 43.55
C MET A 1 7.82 9.75 42.72
N ARG A 2 8.34 8.70 43.34
CA ARG A 2 8.78 7.49 42.60
C ARG A 2 7.67 6.84 41.78
N ARG A 3 6.45 6.73 42.29
CA ARG A 3 5.31 6.16 41.58
C ARG A 3 4.95 6.98 40.35
N HIS A 4 5.00 8.30 40.46
CA HIS A 4 4.70 9.20 39.36
C HIS A 4 5.72 9.06 38.22
N GLN A 5 7.01 9.06 38.56
CA GLN A 5 8.10 8.89 37.59
C GLN A 5 8.04 7.52 36.93
N PHE A 6 7.78 6.46 37.71
CA PHE A 6 7.66 5.10 37.21
C PHE A 6 6.47 4.97 36.23
N SER A 7 5.33 5.57 36.55
CA SER A 7 4.17 5.60 35.65
C SER A 7 4.45 6.36 34.37
N MET A 8 5.15 7.49 34.45
CA MET A 8 5.54 8.28 33.29
C MET A 8 6.49 7.52 32.37
N GLU A 9 7.45 6.79 32.95
CA GLU A 9 8.38 5.95 32.20
C GLU A 9 7.64 4.83 31.47
N LYS A 10 6.69 4.20 32.11
CA LYS A 10 5.86 3.15 31.49
C LYS A 10 5.00 3.70 30.34
N ILE A 11 4.42 4.88 30.54
CA ILE A 11 3.65 5.54 29.48
C ILE A 11 4.55 5.91 28.32
N LEU A 12 5.75 6.42 28.58
CA LEU A 12 6.73 6.74 27.55
C LEU A 12 7.14 5.47 26.77
N GLU A 13 7.44 4.38 27.48
CA GLU A 13 7.76 3.10 26.84
C GLU A 13 6.61 2.62 25.94
N TRP A 14 5.38 2.76 26.41
CA TRP A 14 4.20 2.41 25.62
C TRP A 14 4.09 3.30 24.38
N ARG A 15 4.31 4.61 24.51
CA ARG A 15 4.28 5.54 23.37
C ARG A 15 5.37 5.23 22.36
N ILE A 16 6.57 4.86 22.80
CA ILE A 16 7.67 4.44 21.93
C ILE A 16 7.28 3.19 21.15
N THR A 17 6.68 2.21 21.81
CA THR A 17 6.21 0.98 21.18
C THR A 17 5.11 1.26 20.16
N GLU A 18 4.17 2.14 20.49
CA GLU A 18 3.09 2.55 19.58
C GLU A 18 3.64 3.22 18.31
N GLU A 19 4.61 4.11 18.47
CA GLU A 19 5.26 4.76 17.32
C GLU A 19 5.99 3.75 16.45
N GLU A 20 6.71 2.82 17.06
CA GLU A 20 7.44 1.77 16.35
C GLU A 20 6.49 0.85 15.59
N ASN A 21 5.37 0.46 16.21
CA ASN A 21 4.34 -0.35 15.56
C ASN A 21 3.71 0.40 14.38
N ALA A 22 3.43 1.70 14.55
CA ALA A 22 2.91 2.54 13.48
C ALA A 22 3.89 2.63 12.31
N ARG A 23 5.20 2.75 12.61
CA ARG A 23 6.26 2.78 11.59
C ARG A 23 6.32 1.47 10.81
N LYS A 24 6.20 0.33 11.50
CA LYS A 24 6.16 -1.00 10.86
C LYS A 24 4.94 -1.14 9.97
N SER A 25 3.78 -0.64 10.40
CA SER A 25 2.55 -0.68 9.62
C SER A 25 2.67 0.14 8.33
N VAL A 26 3.27 1.32 8.40
CA VAL A 26 3.55 2.15 7.22
C VAL A 26 4.47 1.42 6.24
N LEU A 27 5.56 0.84 6.74
CA LEU A 27 6.51 0.10 5.91
C LEU A 27 5.84 -1.09 5.22
N HIS A 28 5.03 -1.84 5.95
CA HIS A 28 4.28 -2.98 5.40
C HIS A 28 3.33 -2.52 4.29
N ALA A 29 2.60 -1.43 4.51
CA ALA A 29 1.67 -0.86 3.53
C ALA A 29 2.41 -0.37 2.27
N GLN A 30 3.58 0.25 2.43
CA GLN A 30 4.42 0.69 1.31
C GLN A 30 4.87 -0.50 0.45
N ASN A 31 5.34 -1.58 1.10
CA ASN A 31 5.78 -2.79 0.40
C ASN A 31 4.63 -3.43 -0.37
N LYS A 32 3.47 -3.53 0.25
CA LYS A 32 2.26 -4.08 -0.38
C LYS A 32 1.84 -3.25 -1.59
N MET A 33 1.85 -1.94 -1.46
CA MET A 33 1.51 -1.02 -2.55
C MET A 33 2.50 -1.15 -3.72
N GLN A 34 3.79 -1.29 -3.43
CA GLN A 34 4.81 -1.51 -4.46
C GLN A 34 4.56 -2.80 -5.23
N GLN A 35 4.22 -3.89 -4.54
CA GLN A 35 3.86 -5.16 -5.18
C GLN A 35 2.64 -5.01 -6.08
N GLN A 36 1.62 -4.28 -5.63
CA GLN A 36 0.42 -4.03 -6.43
C GLN A 36 0.71 -3.20 -7.67
N GLN A 37 1.60 -2.21 -7.57
CA GLN A 37 2.05 -1.42 -8.72
C GLN A 37 2.81 -2.27 -9.73
N GLN A 38 3.64 -3.19 -9.26
CA GLN A 38 4.35 -4.14 -10.14
C GLN A 38 3.37 -5.06 -10.87
N GLN A 39 2.33 -5.53 -10.19
CA GLN A 39 1.27 -6.33 -10.81
C GLN A 39 0.54 -5.54 -11.89
N LEU A 40 0.24 -4.27 -11.64
CA LEU A 40 -0.40 -3.41 -12.63
C LEU A 40 0.49 -3.25 -13.87
N THR A 41 1.78 -3.00 -13.67
CA THR A 41 2.75 -2.89 -14.78
C THR A 41 2.77 -4.17 -15.60
N HIS A 42 2.76 -5.32 -14.96
CA HIS A 42 2.72 -6.62 -15.64
C HIS A 42 1.46 -6.78 -16.49
N LEU A 43 0.29 -6.43 -15.94
CA LEU A 43 -0.99 -6.51 -16.67
C LEU A 43 -1.02 -5.57 -17.87
N VAL A 44 -0.51 -4.35 -17.71
CA VAL A 44 -0.44 -3.37 -18.80
C VAL A 44 0.49 -3.88 -19.91
N ASN A 45 1.63 -4.46 -19.54
CA ASN A 45 2.57 -5.03 -20.49
C ASN A 45 1.97 -6.22 -21.25
N GLU A 46 1.25 -7.10 -20.56
CA GLU A 46 0.53 -8.20 -21.20
C GLU A 46 -0.50 -7.69 -22.20
N ASN A 47 -1.26 -6.66 -21.82
CA ASN A 47 -2.27 -6.06 -22.68
C ASN A 47 -1.64 -5.45 -23.95
N THR A 48 -0.53 -4.75 -23.80
CA THR A 48 0.24 -4.20 -24.92
C THR A 48 0.73 -5.30 -25.86
N LYS A 49 1.22 -6.41 -25.29
CA LYS A 49 1.70 -7.57 -26.04
C LYS A 49 0.58 -8.22 -26.87
N LEU A 50 -0.59 -8.39 -26.25
CA LEU A 50 -1.77 -8.93 -26.95
C LEU A 50 -2.22 -8.01 -28.08
N LYS A 51 -2.16 -6.70 -27.87
CA LYS A 51 -2.48 -5.71 -28.90
C LYS A 51 -1.56 -5.83 -30.11
N HIS A 52 -0.26 -6.01 -29.88
CA HIS A 52 0.73 -6.22 -30.97
C HIS A 52 0.48 -7.52 -31.70
N GLU A 53 0.17 -8.61 -30.97
CA GLU A 53 -0.16 -9.90 -31.56
C GLU A 53 -1.43 -9.80 -32.40
N GLN A 54 -2.44 -9.09 -31.92
CA GLN A 54 -3.71 -8.88 -32.63
C GLN A 54 -3.50 -8.24 -34.00
N MET A 55 -2.54 -7.29 -34.11
CA MET A 55 -2.23 -6.61 -35.36
C MET A 55 -1.67 -7.56 -36.43
N LYS A 56 -1.10 -8.69 -36.01
CA LYS A 56 -0.50 -9.69 -36.90
C LYS A 56 -1.47 -10.83 -37.25
N LEU A 57 -2.63 -10.92 -36.58
CA LEU A 57 -3.58 -12.01 -36.76
C LEU A 57 -4.47 -11.72 -37.98
N THR A 58 -4.62 -12.73 -38.84
CA THR A 58 -5.48 -12.69 -40.01
C THR A 58 -6.69 -13.62 -39.90
N GLU A 59 -6.61 -14.63 -39.02
CA GLU A 59 -7.67 -15.59 -38.81
C GLU A 59 -8.68 -15.06 -37.80
N ILE A 60 -9.98 -15.11 -38.16
CA ILE A 60 -11.04 -14.47 -37.38
C ILE A 60 -11.23 -15.12 -36.00
N HIS A 61 -11.08 -16.45 -35.89
CA HIS A 61 -11.24 -17.14 -34.60
C HIS A 61 -10.13 -16.75 -33.62
N THR A 62 -8.91 -16.66 -34.10
CA THR A 62 -7.74 -16.23 -33.29
C THR A 62 -7.87 -14.78 -32.89
N LEU A 63 -8.37 -13.91 -33.79
CA LEU A 63 -8.67 -12.51 -33.52
C LEU A 63 -9.72 -12.37 -32.42
N ARG A 64 -10.81 -13.13 -32.48
CA ARG A 64 -11.85 -13.10 -31.45
C ARG A 64 -11.35 -13.56 -30.10
N TYR A 65 -10.56 -14.63 -30.09
CA TYR A 65 -9.97 -15.15 -28.86
C TYR A 65 -9.01 -14.13 -28.22
N ASN A 66 -8.15 -13.53 -29.02
CA ASN A 66 -7.20 -12.50 -28.57
C ASN A 66 -7.96 -11.28 -28.03
N HIS A 67 -9.02 -10.83 -28.72
CA HIS A 67 -9.85 -9.72 -28.28
C HIS A 67 -10.54 -10.04 -26.95
N HIS A 68 -11.01 -11.26 -26.76
CA HIS A 68 -11.62 -11.72 -25.50
C HIS A 68 -10.60 -11.69 -24.36
N LEU A 69 -9.39 -12.19 -24.57
CA LEU A 69 -8.31 -12.16 -23.58
C LEU A 69 -7.96 -10.73 -23.19
N LYS A 70 -7.87 -9.85 -24.19
CA LYS A 70 -7.58 -8.44 -23.95
C LYS A 70 -8.67 -7.78 -23.09
N GLY A 71 -9.93 -8.09 -23.32
CA GLY A 71 -11.05 -7.61 -22.51
C GLY A 71 -10.96 -8.09 -21.07
N LEU A 72 -10.58 -9.33 -20.82
CA LEU A 72 -10.35 -9.87 -19.48
C LEU A 72 -9.22 -9.15 -18.76
N ILE A 73 -8.12 -8.86 -19.47
CA ILE A 73 -6.98 -8.12 -18.91
C ILE A 73 -7.37 -6.68 -18.61
N ASP A 74 -8.15 -6.03 -19.46
CA ASP A 74 -8.68 -4.68 -19.22
C ASP A 74 -9.47 -4.63 -17.91
N GLU A 75 -10.34 -5.63 -17.67
CA GLU A 75 -11.09 -5.74 -16.41
C GLU A 75 -10.17 -5.90 -15.21
N LYS A 76 -9.15 -6.75 -15.32
CA LYS A 76 -8.15 -6.94 -14.26
C LYS A 76 -7.38 -5.65 -13.96
N ILE A 77 -7.06 -4.87 -14.99
CA ILE A 77 -6.37 -3.59 -14.84
C ILE A 77 -7.23 -2.61 -14.04
N VAL A 78 -8.53 -2.53 -14.33
CA VAL A 78 -9.45 -1.65 -13.57
C VAL A 78 -9.51 -2.08 -12.10
N ILE A 79 -9.66 -3.37 -11.83
CA ILE A 79 -9.69 -3.91 -10.47
C ILE A 79 -8.36 -3.60 -9.75
N GLN A 80 -7.22 -3.78 -10.44
CA GLN A 80 -5.90 -3.53 -9.87
C GLN A 80 -5.69 -2.05 -9.55
N LYS A 81 -6.13 -1.14 -10.43
CA LYS A 81 -6.07 0.31 -10.19
C LYS A 81 -6.90 0.70 -8.97
N ASN A 82 -8.10 0.14 -8.83
CA ASN A 82 -8.95 0.40 -7.66
C ASN A 82 -8.30 -0.11 -6.38
N ALA A 83 -7.65 -1.27 -6.43
CA ALA A 83 -6.91 -1.82 -5.29
C ALA A 83 -5.74 -0.92 -4.88
N ILE A 84 -5.02 -0.34 -5.85
CA ILE A 84 -3.93 0.60 -5.60
C ILE A 84 -4.46 1.89 -4.97
N ASP A 85 -5.56 2.43 -5.46
CA ASP A 85 -6.18 3.63 -4.89
C ASP A 85 -6.59 3.40 -3.44
N GLN A 86 -7.17 2.24 -3.13
CA GLN A 86 -7.54 1.88 -1.76
C GLN A 86 -6.28 1.73 -0.88
N ALA A 87 -5.24 1.09 -1.40
CA ALA A 87 -3.97 0.94 -0.69
C ALA A 87 -3.32 2.29 -0.40
N GLN A 88 -3.41 3.25 -1.33
CA GLN A 88 -2.92 4.60 -1.13
C GLN A 88 -3.68 5.31 -0.01
N SER A 89 -4.99 5.19 0.00
CA SER A 89 -5.84 5.75 1.07
C SER A 89 -5.49 5.15 2.43
N ASP A 90 -5.35 3.83 2.50
CA ASP A 90 -4.97 3.12 3.73
C ASP A 90 -3.58 3.57 4.20
N MET A 91 -2.62 3.72 3.29
CA MET A 91 -1.28 4.18 3.62
C MET A 91 -1.29 5.60 4.15
N ASN A 92 -2.10 6.50 3.58
CA ASN A 92 -2.24 7.87 4.06
C ASN A 92 -2.74 7.88 5.51
N GLN A 93 -3.72 7.05 5.85
CA GLN A 93 -4.23 6.92 7.22
C GLN A 93 -3.15 6.39 8.17
N LEU A 94 -2.36 5.41 7.75
CA LEU A 94 -1.26 4.86 8.55
C LEU A 94 -0.15 5.89 8.77
N GLN A 95 0.14 6.71 7.76
CA GLN A 95 1.12 7.80 7.88
C GLN A 95 0.65 8.86 8.88
N GLU A 96 -0.64 9.20 8.86
CA GLU A 96 -1.24 10.12 9.84
C GLU A 96 -1.15 9.54 11.25
N ALA A 97 -1.43 8.24 11.41
CA ALA A 97 -1.31 7.55 12.69
C ALA A 97 0.15 7.56 13.19
N LEU A 98 1.12 7.40 12.30
CA LEU A 98 2.55 7.48 12.65
C LEU A 98 2.92 8.89 13.13
N VAL A 99 2.47 9.92 12.43
CA VAL A 99 2.70 11.32 12.83
C VAL A 99 2.12 11.58 14.22
N GLN A 100 0.91 11.09 14.47
CA GLN A 100 0.27 11.25 15.78
C GLN A 100 1.02 10.50 16.88
N ALA A 101 1.44 9.25 16.61
CA ALA A 101 2.22 8.46 17.55
C ALA A 101 3.57 9.14 17.88
N HIS A 102 4.20 9.75 16.88
CA HIS A 102 5.45 10.50 17.08
C HIS A 102 5.22 11.72 17.99
N LYS A 103 4.16 12.48 17.74
CA LYS A 103 3.78 13.63 18.58
C LYS A 103 3.50 13.20 20.02
N ASP A 104 2.76 12.12 20.20
CA ASP A 104 2.41 11.59 21.52
C ASP A 104 3.67 11.20 22.29
N ARG A 105 4.61 10.54 21.63
CA ARG A 105 5.90 10.17 22.23
C ARG A 105 6.70 11.43 22.63
N LYS A 106 6.76 12.42 21.76
CA LYS A 106 7.47 13.68 22.03
C LYS A 106 6.88 14.43 23.22
N ILE A 107 5.57 14.46 23.36
CA ILE A 107 4.89 15.05 24.51
C ILE A 107 5.31 14.33 25.80
N MET A 108 5.31 13.00 25.79
CA MET A 108 5.71 12.21 26.95
C MET A 108 7.18 12.40 27.32
N GLU A 109 8.07 12.54 26.34
CA GLU A 109 9.47 12.85 26.58
C GLU A 109 9.63 14.19 27.30
N LYS A 110 8.88 15.21 26.86
CA LYS A 110 8.90 16.53 27.51
C LYS A 110 8.36 16.48 28.94
N LEU A 111 7.29 15.73 29.15
CA LEU A 111 6.71 15.60 30.50
C LEU A 111 7.64 14.87 31.46
N LYS A 112 8.47 13.96 30.93
CA LYS A 112 9.46 13.24 31.75
C LYS A 112 10.62 14.14 32.18
N GLU A 113 10.97 15.13 31.37
CA GLU A 113 12.03 16.11 31.72
C GLU A 113 11.59 16.94 32.94
#